data_bc9f3fd1763335002adf0e5605b8e829
#
_entry.id   bc9f3fd1763335002adf0e5605b8e829
#
_cell.length_a   1.000
_cell.length_b   1.000
_cell.length_c   1.000
_cell.angle_alpha   90.00
_cell.angle_beta   90.00
_cell.angle_gamma   90.00
#
_symmetry.space_group_name_H-M   'P 1'
#
loop_
_entity.id
_entity.type
_entity.pdbx_description
1 polymer ?
#
loop_
_entity_poly.entity_id
_entity_poly.type
_entity_poly.pdbx_seq_one_letter_code
_entity_poly.pdbx_strand_id
1 'polypeptide(L)'
;MEVKAVFFDIDGTLVNDSKSVLKSTKEAIKIVKEQGVLVGVATGRGPFFVKDLMDDLDLDFAVTYNGQYIFNKDRVLFASPIDKRSLRQIISYAKENRKEIAMGTRQDVVGSRIMSFGLSPLSQLVSRFVPKFLTRTVSHSFNRMVSKALPQKEDDLLDLINQPIYQVLMLMTPEETNHAAEVLNHLKFTRSNPFAADIINQGNSKLEGIRRVGKEYGFDLNQVMAFGDSDNDLEMLAGVGMSVAMGNGSSSVKEVAKHITALSLIHI
;
A
#
# COMPACT_ATOMS: atom_id res chain seq x y z
N MET A 1 -15.96 21.81 11.28
CA MET A 1 -14.56 21.40 11.14
C MET A 1 -14.14 21.78 9.73
N GLU A 2 -13.06 22.54 9.58
CA GLU A 2 -12.56 22.93 8.26
C GLU A 2 -11.62 21.81 7.76
N VAL A 3 -11.92 21.23 6.60
CA VAL A 3 -11.05 20.22 5.96
C VAL A 3 -10.01 20.95 5.13
N LYS A 4 -8.72 20.72 5.39
CA LYS A 4 -7.59 21.30 4.66
C LYS A 4 -6.91 20.31 3.71
N ALA A 5 -7.04 19.02 3.96
CA ALA A 5 -6.46 18.00 3.10
C ALA A 5 -7.36 16.77 3.00
N VAL A 6 -7.36 16.15 1.82
CA VAL A 6 -8.05 14.89 1.54
C VAL A 6 -7.05 13.86 1.07
N PHE A 7 -7.11 12.66 1.65
CA PHE A 7 -6.27 11.53 1.29
C PHE A 7 -7.10 10.33 0.85
N PHE A 8 -6.68 9.72 -0.23
CA PHE A 8 -7.30 8.49 -0.73
C PHE A 8 -6.30 7.33 -0.67
N ASP A 9 -6.75 6.16 -0.21
CA ASP A 9 -6.11 4.93 -0.65
C ASP A 9 -6.38 4.72 -2.14
N ILE A 10 -5.59 3.88 -2.80
CA ILE A 10 -5.70 3.67 -4.25
C ILE A 10 -6.56 2.45 -4.56
N ASP A 11 -6.13 1.26 -4.11
CA ASP A 11 -6.72 -0.01 -4.52
C ASP A 11 -8.00 -0.33 -3.76
N GLY A 12 -9.14 -0.38 -4.46
CA GLY A 12 -10.45 -0.57 -3.83
C GLY A 12 -11.06 0.70 -3.29
N THR A 13 -10.35 1.84 -3.40
CA THR A 13 -10.81 3.16 -2.95
C THR A 13 -10.88 4.15 -4.12
N LEU A 14 -9.74 4.62 -4.64
CA LEU A 14 -9.68 5.63 -5.70
C LEU A 14 -9.85 5.02 -7.10
N VAL A 15 -9.34 3.80 -7.30
CA VAL A 15 -9.45 3.08 -8.58
C VAL A 15 -10.38 1.88 -8.46
N ASN A 16 -11.13 1.63 -9.53
CA ASN A 16 -12.02 0.48 -9.65
C ASN A 16 -11.25 -0.82 -10.00
N ASP A 17 -11.98 -1.93 -10.14
CA ASP A 17 -11.43 -3.24 -10.53
C ASP A 17 -10.70 -3.20 -11.90
N SER A 18 -11.04 -2.22 -12.76
CA SER A 18 -10.37 -1.99 -14.06
C SER A 18 -9.13 -1.07 -13.93
N LYS A 19 -8.72 -0.73 -12.71
CA LYS A 19 -7.58 0.17 -12.42
C LYS A 19 -7.73 1.58 -13.01
N SER A 20 -8.96 2.03 -13.19
CA SER A 20 -9.29 3.38 -13.67
C SER A 20 -10.01 4.20 -12.62
N VAL A 21 -9.77 5.50 -12.64
CA VAL A 21 -10.50 6.49 -11.83
C VAL A 21 -11.76 6.91 -12.56
N LEU A 22 -12.89 6.93 -11.89
CA LEU A 22 -14.17 7.35 -12.47
C LEU A 22 -14.15 8.84 -12.84
N LYS A 23 -14.92 9.19 -13.89
CA LYS A 23 -15.03 10.60 -14.31
C LYS A 23 -15.60 11.47 -13.20
N SER A 24 -16.63 11.01 -12.50
CA SER A 24 -17.20 11.71 -11.34
C SER A 24 -16.19 11.97 -10.23
N THR A 25 -15.30 11.01 -9.96
CA THR A 25 -14.23 11.16 -8.97
C THR A 25 -13.22 12.23 -9.39
N LYS A 26 -12.83 12.25 -10.68
CA LYS A 26 -11.96 13.29 -11.22
C LYS A 26 -12.58 14.68 -11.09
N GLU A 27 -13.85 14.82 -11.42
CA GLU A 27 -14.61 16.06 -11.28
C GLU A 27 -14.70 16.53 -9.82
N ALA A 28 -14.98 15.60 -8.89
CA ALA A 28 -15.03 15.91 -7.46
C ALA A 28 -13.68 16.36 -6.91
N ILE A 29 -12.58 15.70 -7.27
CA ILE A 29 -11.22 16.10 -6.87
C ILE A 29 -10.93 17.52 -7.37
N LYS A 30 -11.30 17.83 -8.60
CA LYS A 30 -11.12 19.18 -9.16
C LYS A 30 -11.88 20.23 -8.36
N ILE A 31 -13.16 19.98 -8.04
CA ILE A 31 -14.00 20.89 -7.25
C ILE A 31 -13.39 21.12 -5.85
N VAL A 32 -12.92 20.05 -5.20
CA VAL A 32 -12.30 20.12 -3.87
C VAL A 32 -11.01 20.96 -3.91
N LYS A 33 -10.19 20.79 -4.95
CA LYS A 33 -8.96 21.60 -5.15
C LYS A 33 -9.27 23.06 -5.44
N GLU A 34 -10.32 23.37 -6.22
CA GLU A 34 -10.76 24.74 -6.47
C GLU A 34 -11.19 25.49 -5.20
N GLN A 35 -11.55 24.75 -4.13
CA GLN A 35 -11.83 25.30 -2.81
C GLN A 35 -10.57 25.51 -1.94
N GLY A 36 -9.38 25.25 -2.49
CA GLY A 36 -8.11 25.39 -1.79
C GLY A 36 -7.76 24.22 -0.87
N VAL A 37 -8.47 23.09 -0.97
CA VAL A 37 -8.19 21.88 -0.20
C VAL A 37 -7.11 21.07 -0.93
N LEU A 38 -6.09 20.65 -0.19
CA LEU A 38 -5.00 19.82 -0.70
C LEU A 38 -5.49 18.37 -0.90
N VAL A 39 -5.07 17.73 -1.99
CA VAL A 39 -5.48 16.36 -2.31
C VAL A 39 -4.26 15.47 -2.55
N GLY A 40 -4.24 14.32 -1.91
CA GLY A 40 -3.16 13.34 -2.07
C GLY A 40 -3.63 11.90 -1.95
N VAL A 41 -2.68 10.99 -2.12
CA VAL A 41 -2.90 9.55 -1.91
C VAL A 41 -2.04 9.03 -0.76
N ALA A 42 -2.54 7.96 -0.11
CA ALA A 42 -1.82 7.22 0.92
C ALA A 42 -1.94 5.72 0.64
N THR A 43 -0.85 5.07 0.22
CA THR A 43 -0.88 3.74 -0.36
C THR A 43 0.30 2.86 0.06
N GLY A 44 0.13 1.53 0.00
CA GLY A 44 1.22 0.56 0.07
C GLY A 44 2.01 0.44 -1.24
N ARG A 45 1.53 1.03 -2.35
CA ARG A 45 2.25 1.02 -3.63
C ARG A 45 3.52 1.86 -3.59
N GLY A 46 4.47 1.51 -4.47
CA GLY A 46 5.69 2.30 -4.69
C GLY A 46 5.47 3.57 -5.49
N PRO A 47 6.40 4.54 -5.41
CA PRO A 47 6.27 5.85 -6.04
C PRO A 47 6.10 5.78 -7.57
N PHE A 48 6.76 4.83 -8.23
CA PHE A 48 6.68 4.68 -9.68
C PHE A 48 5.28 4.25 -10.18
N PHE A 49 4.48 3.56 -9.34
CA PHE A 49 3.07 3.23 -9.67
C PHE A 49 2.11 4.40 -9.50
N VAL A 50 2.52 5.42 -8.76
CA VAL A 50 1.64 6.54 -8.36
C VAL A 50 1.85 7.77 -9.22
N LYS A 51 2.99 7.86 -9.92
CA LYS A 51 3.39 9.05 -10.67
C LYS A 51 2.35 9.45 -11.73
N ASP A 52 1.95 8.51 -12.58
CA ASP A 52 0.97 8.79 -13.65
C ASP A 52 -0.40 9.20 -13.06
N LEU A 53 -0.78 8.62 -11.92
CA LEU A 53 -2.01 8.96 -11.21
C LEU A 53 -1.95 10.37 -10.62
N MET A 54 -0.78 10.77 -10.09
CA MET A 54 -0.57 12.13 -9.58
C MET A 54 -0.73 13.16 -10.70
N ASP A 55 -0.19 12.88 -11.87
CA ASP A 55 -0.28 13.78 -13.02
C ASP A 55 -1.71 13.83 -13.58
N ASP A 56 -2.40 12.69 -13.72
CA ASP A 56 -3.78 12.59 -14.25
C ASP A 56 -4.82 13.29 -13.36
N LEU A 57 -4.64 13.26 -12.05
CA LEU A 57 -5.55 13.85 -11.06
C LEU A 57 -5.07 15.18 -10.48
N ASP A 58 -3.93 15.67 -10.92
CA ASP A 58 -3.29 16.87 -10.38
C ASP A 58 -3.12 16.82 -8.85
N LEU A 59 -2.68 15.68 -8.29
CA LEU A 59 -2.51 15.50 -6.85
C LEU A 59 -1.33 16.31 -6.32
N ASP A 60 -1.46 16.80 -5.09
CA ASP A 60 -0.45 17.66 -4.45
C ASP A 60 0.70 16.84 -3.85
N PHE A 61 0.42 15.62 -3.36
CA PHE A 61 1.42 14.73 -2.75
C PHE A 61 1.01 13.26 -2.78
N ALA A 62 2.01 12.40 -2.58
CA ALA A 62 1.83 10.97 -2.41
C ALA A 62 2.59 10.45 -1.19
N VAL A 63 1.87 9.74 -0.33
CA VAL A 63 2.38 8.92 0.75
C VAL A 63 2.41 7.48 0.26
N THR A 64 3.61 6.97 -0.04
CA THR A 64 3.82 5.65 -0.65
C THR A 64 4.56 4.71 0.30
N TYR A 65 4.54 3.40 -0.02
CA TYR A 65 5.13 2.36 0.82
C TYR A 65 4.69 2.46 2.28
N ASN A 66 3.36 2.66 2.49
CA ASN A 66 2.77 2.78 3.82
C ASN A 66 3.48 3.85 4.69
N GLY A 67 3.85 5.01 4.08
CA GLY A 67 4.45 6.15 4.78
C GLY A 67 5.97 6.18 4.81
N GLN A 68 6.67 5.22 4.17
CA GLN A 68 8.13 5.20 4.13
C GLN A 68 8.74 6.10 3.05
N TYR A 69 7.96 6.45 2.03
CA TYR A 69 8.41 7.36 0.98
C TYR A 69 7.30 8.36 0.63
N ILE A 70 7.58 9.65 0.80
CA ILE A 70 6.61 10.73 0.62
C ILE A 70 7.20 11.76 -0.33
N PHE A 71 6.43 12.19 -1.32
CA PHE A 71 6.88 13.16 -2.30
C PHE A 71 5.71 14.01 -2.82
N ASN A 72 6.03 15.16 -3.37
CA ASN A 72 5.16 15.99 -4.17
C ASN A 72 5.69 16.05 -5.62
N LYS A 73 5.14 16.94 -6.46
CA LYS A 73 5.60 17.10 -7.85
C LYS A 73 7.05 17.56 -7.96
N ASP A 74 7.56 18.30 -6.96
CA ASP A 74 8.84 18.99 -7.04
C ASP A 74 9.95 18.20 -6.34
N ARG A 75 9.67 17.56 -5.21
CA ARG A 75 10.70 16.95 -4.36
C ARG A 75 10.21 15.78 -3.50
N VAL A 76 11.17 15.04 -2.99
CA VAL A 76 10.97 14.08 -1.92
C VAL A 76 10.86 14.85 -0.59
N LEU A 77 9.76 14.61 0.13
CA LEU A 77 9.49 15.22 1.45
C LEU A 77 10.04 14.35 2.58
N PHE A 78 9.97 13.03 2.41
CA PHE A 78 10.45 12.08 3.40
C PHE A 78 10.84 10.75 2.73
N ALA A 79 11.91 10.13 3.23
CA ALA A 79 12.34 8.81 2.80
C ALA A 79 12.98 8.05 3.97
N SER A 80 12.49 6.85 4.26
CA SER A 80 12.95 5.98 5.34
C SER A 80 13.23 4.56 4.81
N PRO A 81 14.37 4.33 4.15
CA PRO A 81 14.72 2.99 3.70
C PRO A 81 14.94 2.05 4.88
N ILE A 82 14.63 0.76 4.68
CA ILE A 82 14.94 -0.29 5.65
C ILE A 82 16.47 -0.46 5.68
N ASP A 83 17.03 -0.54 6.87
CA ASP A 83 18.48 -0.70 7.03
C ASP A 83 18.97 -2.08 6.55
N LYS A 84 20.24 -2.15 6.16
CA LYS A 84 20.82 -3.38 5.58
C LYS A 84 20.82 -4.58 6.53
N ARG A 85 20.89 -4.35 7.85
CA ARG A 85 20.85 -5.42 8.85
C ARG A 85 19.45 -6.05 8.87
N SER A 86 18.43 -5.22 8.94
CA SER A 86 17.04 -5.65 8.90
C SER A 86 16.70 -6.36 7.58
N LEU A 87 17.20 -5.85 6.45
CA LEU A 87 17.01 -6.53 5.14
C LEU A 87 17.64 -7.92 5.12
N ARG A 88 18.86 -8.09 5.66
CA ARG A 88 19.48 -9.42 5.78
C ARG A 88 18.66 -10.37 6.67
N GLN A 89 18.11 -9.89 7.77
CA GLN A 89 17.23 -10.68 8.64
C GLN A 89 15.95 -11.11 7.93
N ILE A 90 15.33 -10.21 7.14
CA ILE A 90 14.15 -10.54 6.32
C ILE A 90 14.52 -11.63 5.28
N ILE A 91 15.65 -11.50 4.59
CA ILE A 91 16.12 -12.47 3.58
C ILE A 91 16.37 -13.83 4.24
N SER A 92 17.06 -13.86 5.39
CA SER A 92 17.32 -15.11 6.14
C SER A 92 16.02 -15.79 6.56
N TYR A 93 15.09 -15.00 7.15
CA TYR A 93 13.77 -15.51 7.52
C TYR A 93 13.01 -16.07 6.31
N ALA A 94 13.00 -15.35 5.21
CA ALA A 94 12.32 -15.78 3.98
C ALA A 94 12.91 -17.10 3.45
N LYS A 95 14.23 -17.24 3.45
CA LYS A 95 14.92 -18.46 3.04
C LYS A 95 14.60 -19.65 3.96
N GLU A 96 14.74 -19.47 5.28
CA GLU A 96 14.49 -20.51 6.29
C GLU A 96 13.04 -21.03 6.23
N ASN A 97 12.09 -20.12 5.98
CA ASN A 97 10.67 -20.42 5.92
C ASN A 97 10.14 -20.62 4.48
N ARG A 98 11.03 -20.66 3.47
CA ARG A 98 10.68 -20.84 2.05
C ARG A 98 9.64 -19.84 1.56
N LYS A 99 9.83 -18.57 1.91
CA LYS A 99 8.94 -17.47 1.52
C LYS A 99 9.49 -16.72 0.32
N GLU A 100 8.60 -16.34 -0.58
CA GLU A 100 8.91 -15.44 -1.69
C GLU A 100 8.82 -13.99 -1.21
N ILE A 101 9.80 -13.18 -1.62
CA ILE A 101 9.85 -11.76 -1.30
C ILE A 101 10.08 -10.88 -2.53
N ALA A 102 9.53 -9.68 -2.49
CA ALA A 102 9.83 -8.61 -3.42
C ALA A 102 10.17 -7.34 -2.65
N MET A 103 11.15 -6.60 -3.12
CA MET A 103 11.69 -5.41 -2.47
C MET A 103 11.37 -4.16 -3.28
N GLY A 104 10.71 -3.20 -2.64
CA GLY A 104 10.32 -1.94 -3.25
C GLY A 104 11.46 -0.91 -3.22
N THR A 105 11.87 -0.45 -4.39
CA THR A 105 12.82 0.65 -4.58
C THR A 105 12.08 1.94 -4.96
N ARG A 106 12.80 3.02 -5.22
CA ARG A 106 12.20 4.24 -5.76
C ARG A 106 11.66 4.05 -7.19
N GLN A 107 12.26 3.20 -7.98
CA GLN A 107 12.03 3.12 -9.43
C GLN A 107 11.24 1.87 -9.85
N ASP A 108 11.30 0.81 -9.06
CA ASP A 108 10.74 -0.49 -9.40
C ASP A 108 10.50 -1.38 -8.17
N VAL A 109 10.06 -2.60 -8.43
CA VAL A 109 10.04 -3.71 -7.46
C VAL A 109 11.01 -4.77 -7.97
N VAL A 110 12.00 -5.09 -7.16
CA VAL A 110 13.01 -6.09 -7.43
C VAL A 110 12.83 -7.32 -6.55
N GLY A 111 13.33 -8.48 -6.97
CA GLY A 111 13.21 -9.71 -6.18
C GLY A 111 12.55 -10.84 -6.94
N SER A 112 11.69 -11.63 -6.32
CA SER A 112 11.14 -12.87 -6.86
C SER A 112 10.57 -12.74 -8.28
N ARG A 113 10.99 -13.65 -9.18
CA ARG A 113 10.47 -13.72 -10.56
C ARG A 113 8.97 -13.95 -10.61
N ILE A 114 8.38 -14.62 -9.62
CA ILE A 114 6.95 -14.88 -9.55
C ILE A 114 6.20 -13.61 -9.17
N MET A 115 6.73 -12.83 -8.24
CA MET A 115 6.12 -11.56 -7.87
C MET A 115 6.25 -10.52 -8.98
N SER A 116 7.37 -10.48 -9.70
CA SER A 116 7.49 -9.62 -10.88
C SER A 116 6.53 -10.05 -12.00
N PHE A 117 6.25 -11.36 -12.14
CA PHE A 117 5.20 -11.85 -13.03
C PHE A 117 3.79 -11.50 -12.50
N GLY A 118 3.56 -11.58 -11.18
CA GLY A 118 2.31 -11.21 -10.51
C GLY A 118 2.00 -9.70 -10.58
N LEU A 119 2.99 -8.86 -10.72
CA LEU A 119 2.89 -7.41 -10.92
C LEU A 119 2.84 -7.03 -12.42
N SER A 120 2.99 -8.01 -13.33
CA SER A 120 2.91 -7.76 -14.77
C SER A 120 1.47 -7.51 -15.23
N PRO A 121 1.25 -6.76 -16.33
CA PRO A 121 -0.07 -6.58 -16.94
C PRO A 121 -0.78 -7.91 -17.27
N LEU A 122 -0.02 -8.95 -17.54
CA LEU A 122 -0.53 -10.31 -17.84
C LEU A 122 -1.15 -11.00 -16.61
N SER A 123 -0.58 -10.84 -15.43
CA SER A 123 -1.16 -11.42 -14.20
C SER A 123 -2.42 -10.68 -13.77
N GLN A 124 -2.50 -9.37 -14.04
CA GLN A 124 -3.73 -8.60 -13.86
C GLN A 124 -4.83 -9.08 -14.80
N LEU A 125 -4.48 -9.54 -16.01
CA LEU A 125 -5.43 -10.16 -16.94
C LEU A 125 -5.93 -11.51 -16.43
N VAL A 126 -5.05 -12.34 -15.86
CA VAL A 126 -5.40 -13.67 -15.31
C VAL A 126 -6.24 -13.54 -14.04
N SER A 127 -5.93 -12.60 -13.15
CA SER A 127 -6.73 -12.36 -11.93
C SER A 127 -8.17 -11.91 -12.24
N ARG A 128 -8.40 -11.31 -13.41
CA ARG A 128 -9.71 -10.85 -13.87
C ARG A 128 -10.66 -12.00 -14.22
N PHE A 129 -10.13 -13.19 -14.54
CA PHE A 129 -10.90 -14.38 -14.91
C PHE A 129 -11.10 -15.38 -13.76
N VAL A 130 -10.56 -15.12 -12.57
CA VAL A 130 -10.74 -15.99 -11.40
C VAL A 130 -11.94 -15.50 -10.57
N PRO A 131 -13.08 -16.22 -10.60
CA PRO A 131 -14.24 -15.85 -9.77
C PRO A 131 -13.89 -15.83 -8.28
N LYS A 132 -14.46 -14.87 -7.54
CA LYS A 132 -14.20 -14.68 -6.09
C LYS A 132 -14.45 -15.93 -5.23
N PHE A 133 -15.33 -16.85 -5.66
CA PHE A 133 -15.60 -18.10 -4.95
C PHE A 133 -14.49 -19.16 -5.10
N LEU A 134 -13.63 -19.03 -6.11
CA LEU A 134 -12.49 -19.94 -6.35
C LEU A 134 -11.22 -19.52 -5.59
N THR A 135 -11.22 -18.40 -4.89
CA THR A 135 -10.04 -17.85 -4.20
C THR A 135 -9.48 -18.82 -3.14
N ARG A 136 -10.30 -19.57 -2.46
CA ARG A 136 -9.87 -20.59 -1.47
C ARG A 136 -9.15 -21.79 -2.10
N THR A 137 -9.62 -22.23 -3.27
CA THR A 137 -9.01 -23.37 -4.01
C THR A 137 -7.78 -22.92 -4.80
N VAL A 138 -7.82 -21.68 -5.33
CA VAL A 138 -6.70 -21.06 -6.05
C VAL A 138 -5.52 -20.77 -5.12
N SER A 139 -5.75 -20.44 -3.83
CA SER A 139 -4.67 -20.22 -2.87
C SER A 139 -3.81 -21.48 -2.66
N HIS A 140 -4.43 -22.66 -2.56
CA HIS A 140 -3.69 -23.91 -2.44
C HIS A 140 -2.94 -24.31 -3.72
N SER A 141 -3.53 -24.08 -4.88
CA SER A 141 -2.90 -24.35 -6.17
C SER A 141 -1.85 -23.31 -6.52
N PHE A 142 -2.08 -22.05 -6.17
CA PHE A 142 -1.14 -20.95 -6.31
C PHE A 142 0.08 -21.15 -5.39
N ASN A 143 -0.13 -21.47 -4.11
CA ASN A 143 0.97 -21.82 -3.19
C ASN A 143 1.77 -23.03 -3.67
N ARG A 144 1.13 -24.04 -4.27
CA ARG A 144 1.81 -25.21 -4.85
C ARG A 144 2.58 -24.86 -6.13
N MET A 145 2.10 -23.90 -6.91
CA MET A 145 2.79 -23.39 -8.12
C MET A 145 3.96 -22.48 -7.72
N VAL A 146 3.76 -21.64 -6.71
CA VAL A 146 4.79 -20.77 -6.12
C VAL A 146 5.89 -21.60 -5.44
N SER A 147 5.55 -22.65 -4.71
CA SER A 147 6.53 -23.55 -4.07
C SER A 147 7.35 -24.40 -5.04
N LYS A 148 6.93 -24.52 -6.30
CA LYS A 148 7.69 -25.18 -7.39
C LYS A 148 8.52 -24.22 -8.23
N ALA A 149 8.39 -22.90 -8.01
CA ALA A 149 9.25 -21.94 -8.66
C ALA A 149 10.67 -22.05 -8.13
N LEU A 150 11.64 -21.86 -9.02
CA LEU A 150 13.05 -21.92 -8.68
C LEU A 150 13.35 -20.90 -7.58
N PRO A 151 13.91 -21.33 -6.43
CA PRO A 151 14.29 -20.42 -5.37
C PRO A 151 15.28 -19.40 -5.92
N GLN A 152 15.08 -18.12 -5.59
CA GLN A 152 16.09 -17.10 -5.83
C GLN A 152 17.35 -17.48 -5.04
N LYS A 153 18.50 -17.34 -5.67
CA LYS A 153 19.76 -17.47 -4.96
C LYS A 153 19.84 -16.35 -3.94
N GLU A 154 20.26 -16.67 -2.72
CA GLU A 154 20.47 -15.68 -1.65
C GLU A 154 21.40 -14.55 -2.08
N ASP A 155 22.46 -14.90 -2.80
CA ASP A 155 23.44 -13.95 -3.32
C ASP A 155 22.79 -12.89 -4.21
N ASP A 156 21.83 -13.27 -5.08
CA ASP A 156 21.11 -12.34 -5.94
C ASP A 156 20.28 -11.35 -5.10
N LEU A 157 19.65 -11.80 -4.00
CA LEU A 157 18.89 -10.94 -3.08
C LEU A 157 19.80 -10.03 -2.25
N LEU A 158 20.96 -10.52 -1.83
CA LEU A 158 21.95 -9.74 -1.09
C LEU A 158 22.58 -8.63 -1.94
N ASP A 159 22.71 -8.83 -3.24
CA ASP A 159 23.15 -7.78 -4.15
C ASP A 159 22.12 -6.66 -4.30
N LEU A 160 20.81 -6.99 -4.26
CA LEU A 160 19.74 -6.01 -4.38
C LEU A 160 19.69 -5.02 -3.21
N ILE A 161 20.11 -5.40 -2.00
CA ILE A 161 20.13 -4.51 -0.84
C ILE A 161 21.26 -3.46 -0.84
N ASN A 162 22.05 -3.38 -1.90
CA ASN A 162 23.01 -2.30 -2.09
C ASN A 162 22.36 -0.98 -2.50
N GLN A 163 21.09 -1.00 -2.92
CA GLN A 163 20.27 0.18 -3.15
C GLN A 163 19.26 0.40 -2.02
N PRO A 164 18.68 1.61 -1.87
CA PRO A 164 17.65 1.89 -0.87
C PRO A 164 16.38 1.07 -1.13
N ILE A 165 15.99 0.24 -0.15
CA ILE A 165 14.75 -0.54 -0.15
C ILE A 165 13.80 0.08 0.87
N TYR A 166 12.57 0.38 0.46
CA TYR A 166 11.58 1.06 1.31
C TYR A 166 10.51 0.12 1.84
N GLN A 167 10.26 -1.01 1.21
CA GLN A 167 9.27 -1.99 1.66
C GLN A 167 9.68 -3.36 1.15
N VAL A 168 9.42 -4.40 1.94
CA VAL A 168 9.53 -5.78 1.48
C VAL A 168 8.14 -6.40 1.52
N LEU A 169 7.66 -6.86 0.39
CA LEU A 169 6.46 -7.67 0.29
C LEU A 169 6.86 -9.13 0.46
N MET A 170 6.20 -9.87 1.36
CA MET A 170 6.44 -11.30 1.58
C MET A 170 5.13 -12.08 1.43
N LEU A 171 5.15 -13.14 0.60
CA LEU A 171 3.99 -14.03 0.46
C LEU A 171 3.81 -14.87 1.72
N MET A 172 2.72 -14.64 2.44
CA MET A 172 2.38 -15.34 3.68
C MET A 172 0.92 -15.20 4.07
N THR A 173 0.41 -16.16 4.82
CA THR A 173 -0.94 -16.09 5.41
C THR A 173 -0.97 -15.12 6.61
N PRO A 174 -2.15 -14.76 7.14
CA PRO A 174 -2.27 -13.98 8.37
C PRO A 174 -1.58 -14.63 9.57
N GLU A 175 -1.72 -15.96 9.74
CA GLU A 175 -1.10 -16.71 10.84
C GLU A 175 0.43 -16.68 10.75
N GLU A 176 0.97 -16.88 9.55
CA GLU A 176 2.41 -16.79 9.29
C GLU A 176 2.94 -15.36 9.52
N THR A 177 2.13 -14.35 9.26
CA THR A 177 2.50 -12.94 9.53
C THR A 177 2.68 -12.70 11.03
N ASN A 178 1.81 -13.25 11.88
CA ASN A 178 1.94 -13.13 13.33
C ASN A 178 3.26 -13.73 13.82
N HIS A 179 3.59 -14.93 13.36
CA HIS A 179 4.86 -15.57 13.70
C HIS A 179 6.08 -14.77 13.18
N ALA A 180 6.03 -14.28 11.95
CA ALA A 180 7.10 -13.44 11.40
C ALA A 180 7.29 -12.13 12.20
N ALA A 181 6.19 -11.51 12.64
CA ALA A 181 6.22 -10.30 13.44
C ALA A 181 6.82 -10.51 14.84
N GLU A 182 6.67 -11.70 15.42
CA GLU A 182 7.35 -12.05 16.67
C GLU A 182 8.87 -12.16 16.48
N VAL A 183 9.32 -12.80 15.40
CA VAL A 183 10.75 -13.02 15.09
C VAL A 183 11.42 -11.71 14.64
N LEU A 184 10.75 -10.94 13.79
CA LEU A 184 11.25 -9.66 13.24
C LEU A 184 10.57 -8.46 13.93
N ASN A 185 10.49 -8.48 15.26
CA ASN A 185 9.71 -7.57 16.09
C ASN A 185 10.13 -6.09 16.05
N HIS A 186 11.30 -5.80 15.49
CA HIS A 186 11.79 -4.44 15.25
C HIS A 186 11.25 -3.84 13.94
N LEU A 187 10.47 -4.61 13.18
CA LEU A 187 9.81 -4.20 11.94
C LEU A 187 8.29 -4.21 12.13
N LYS A 188 7.60 -3.48 11.27
CA LYS A 188 6.14 -3.44 11.23
C LYS A 188 5.64 -4.25 10.06
N PHE A 189 4.60 -5.06 10.30
CA PHE A 189 3.88 -5.82 9.29
C PHE A 189 2.51 -5.19 9.08
N THR A 190 2.13 -5.00 7.83
CA THR A 190 0.80 -4.50 7.44
C THR A 190 0.29 -5.27 6.24
N ARG A 191 -1.02 -5.28 6.01
CA ARG A 191 -1.65 -6.08 4.96
C ARG A 191 -2.74 -5.29 4.24
N SER A 192 -2.77 -5.42 2.92
CA SER A 192 -3.86 -4.97 2.06
C SER A 192 -4.61 -6.14 1.38
N ASN A 193 -4.11 -7.37 1.54
CA ASN A 193 -4.69 -8.57 0.95
C ASN A 193 -4.35 -9.82 1.81
N PRO A 194 -5.08 -10.94 1.66
CA PRO A 194 -4.89 -12.15 2.48
C PRO A 194 -3.65 -12.98 2.10
N PHE A 195 -2.91 -12.65 1.03
CA PHE A 195 -1.85 -13.51 0.49
C PHE A 195 -0.45 -13.00 0.79
N ALA A 196 -0.31 -11.74 1.16
CA ALA A 196 0.99 -11.11 1.40
C ALA A 196 0.94 -10.10 2.55
N ALA A 197 2.10 -9.90 3.18
CA ALA A 197 2.33 -8.83 4.13
C ALA A 197 3.40 -7.88 3.61
N ASP A 198 3.20 -6.59 3.86
CA ASP A 198 4.17 -5.53 3.66
C ASP A 198 4.98 -5.37 4.94
N ILE A 199 6.30 -5.44 4.82
CA ILE A 199 7.25 -5.26 5.92
C ILE A 199 7.91 -3.90 5.75
N ILE A 200 7.79 -3.07 6.79
CA ILE A 200 8.28 -1.69 6.82
C ILE A 200 8.99 -1.39 8.14
N ASN A 201 9.66 -0.26 8.25
CA ASN A 201 10.23 0.20 9.51
C ASN A 201 9.13 0.50 10.53
N GLN A 202 9.39 0.23 11.81
CA GLN A 202 8.55 0.71 12.92
C GLN A 202 8.41 2.24 12.87
N GLY A 203 7.29 2.75 13.39
CA GLY A 203 6.99 4.18 13.39
C GLY A 203 6.57 4.75 12.03
N ASN A 204 6.32 3.91 11.03
CA ASN A 204 5.73 4.30 9.76
C ASN A 204 4.34 3.68 9.58
N SER A 205 3.47 4.43 8.93
CA SER A 205 2.14 4.03 8.49
C SER A 205 1.60 5.08 7.52
N LYS A 206 0.46 4.82 6.88
CA LYS A 206 -0.24 5.84 6.10
C LYS A 206 -0.54 7.07 6.97
N LEU A 207 -1.01 6.88 8.20
CA LEU A 207 -1.29 7.97 9.14
C LEU A 207 -0.04 8.81 9.47
N GLU A 208 1.09 8.16 9.79
CA GLU A 208 2.33 8.87 10.06
C GLU A 208 2.85 9.62 8.83
N GLY A 209 2.64 9.06 7.64
CA GLY A 209 2.91 9.75 6.39
C GLY A 209 2.09 11.02 6.24
N ILE A 210 0.78 10.96 6.48
CA ILE A 210 -0.13 12.11 6.47
C ILE A 210 0.28 13.14 7.52
N ARG A 211 0.65 12.73 8.73
CA ARG A 211 1.14 13.61 9.79
C ARG A 211 2.39 14.40 9.35
N ARG A 212 3.32 13.74 8.63
CA ARG A 212 4.53 14.40 8.09
C ARG A 212 4.17 15.44 7.02
N VAL A 213 3.24 15.09 6.12
CA VAL A 213 2.71 16.05 5.15
C VAL A 213 2.05 17.24 5.86
N GLY A 214 1.23 16.98 6.89
CA GLY A 214 0.59 18.02 7.67
C GLY A 214 1.58 19.00 8.31
N LYS A 215 2.70 18.52 8.84
CA LYS A 215 3.76 19.37 9.37
C LYS A 215 4.40 20.26 8.30
N GLU A 216 4.54 19.75 7.08
CA GLU A 216 5.12 20.50 5.96
C GLU A 216 4.16 21.55 5.41
N TYR A 217 2.86 21.25 5.33
CA TYR A 217 1.84 22.09 4.71
C TYR A 217 0.95 22.86 5.68
N GLY A 218 1.19 22.74 6.99
CA GLY A 218 0.51 23.52 8.02
C GLY A 218 -0.92 23.08 8.32
N PHE A 219 -1.19 21.77 8.36
CA PHE A 219 -2.47 21.23 8.80
C PHE A 219 -2.29 20.09 9.82
N ASP A 220 -3.29 19.93 10.69
CA ASP A 220 -3.35 18.86 11.69
C ASP A 220 -4.23 17.71 11.20
N LEU A 221 -4.07 16.52 11.80
CA LEU A 221 -4.85 15.34 11.45
C LEU A 221 -6.36 15.51 11.63
N ASN A 222 -6.80 16.38 12.54
CA ASN A 222 -8.20 16.72 12.73
C ASN A 222 -8.80 17.53 11.56
N GLN A 223 -7.96 18.11 10.70
CA GLN A 223 -8.33 18.83 9.47
C GLN A 223 -8.19 17.98 8.22
N VAL A 224 -8.00 16.67 8.39
CA VAL A 224 -7.84 15.70 7.29
C VAL A 224 -9.11 14.88 7.12
N MET A 225 -9.52 14.71 5.87
CA MET A 225 -10.48 13.68 5.44
C MET A 225 -9.72 12.55 4.75
N ALA A 226 -10.04 11.29 5.08
CA ALA A 226 -9.37 10.15 4.45
C ALA A 226 -10.36 9.04 4.09
N PHE A 227 -10.08 8.38 2.95
CA PHE A 227 -10.84 7.27 2.40
C PHE A 227 -9.97 6.02 2.33
N GLY A 228 -10.52 4.85 2.70
CA GLY A 228 -9.80 3.58 2.66
C GLY A 228 -10.74 2.37 2.75
N ASP A 229 -10.21 1.17 2.47
CA ASP A 229 -11.00 -0.07 2.42
C ASP A 229 -10.33 -1.29 3.05
N SER A 230 -9.02 -1.24 3.32
CA SER A 230 -8.23 -2.40 3.75
C SER A 230 -7.57 -2.21 5.11
N ASP A 231 -7.02 -3.28 5.69
CA ASP A 231 -6.47 -3.26 7.05
C ASP A 231 -5.26 -2.33 7.20
N ASN A 232 -4.50 -2.04 6.13
CA ASN A 232 -3.44 -1.04 6.15
C ASN A 232 -3.96 0.41 6.23
N ASP A 233 -5.29 0.62 6.14
CA ASP A 233 -5.95 1.91 6.33
C ASP A 233 -6.44 2.14 7.77
N LEU A 234 -6.46 1.11 8.62
CA LEU A 234 -7.04 1.18 9.97
C LEU A 234 -6.48 2.35 10.78
N GLU A 235 -5.16 2.49 10.85
CA GLU A 235 -4.54 3.58 11.60
C GLU A 235 -4.92 4.94 11.00
N MET A 236 -4.94 5.07 9.67
CA MET A 236 -5.30 6.28 8.96
C MET A 236 -6.75 6.68 9.29
N LEU A 237 -7.69 5.75 9.12
CA LEU A 237 -9.11 6.00 9.35
C LEU A 237 -9.44 6.27 10.82
N ALA A 238 -8.73 5.61 11.74
CA ALA A 238 -8.91 5.87 13.19
C ALA A 238 -8.32 7.21 13.64
N GLY A 239 -7.27 7.71 12.93
CA GLY A 239 -6.46 8.84 13.39
C GLY A 239 -6.79 10.20 12.77
N VAL A 240 -7.60 10.27 11.69
CA VAL A 240 -7.95 11.53 11.03
C VAL A 240 -9.25 12.15 11.53
N GLY A 241 -9.44 13.44 11.25
CA GLY A 241 -10.63 14.20 11.65
C GLY A 241 -11.92 13.70 11.03
N MET A 242 -11.91 13.32 9.76
CA MET A 242 -13.04 12.76 9.03
C MET A 242 -12.60 11.50 8.27
N SER A 243 -13.08 10.35 8.67
CA SER A 243 -12.73 9.08 8.05
C SER A 243 -13.93 8.44 7.37
N VAL A 244 -13.67 7.87 6.20
CA VAL A 244 -14.68 7.25 5.34
C VAL A 244 -14.20 5.88 4.91
N ALA A 245 -14.85 4.83 5.36
CA ALA A 245 -14.64 3.47 4.86
C ALA A 245 -15.43 3.27 3.57
N MET A 246 -14.82 2.60 2.61
CA MET A 246 -15.52 2.23 1.39
C MET A 246 -16.53 1.12 1.65
N GLY A 247 -17.67 1.11 0.90
CA GLY A 247 -18.70 0.07 1.03
C GLY A 247 -18.21 -1.35 0.76
N ASN A 248 -17.14 -1.52 -0.04
CA ASN A 248 -16.42 -2.79 -0.25
C ASN A 248 -15.37 -3.11 0.82
N GLY A 249 -15.10 -2.17 1.73
CA GLY A 249 -14.06 -2.31 2.75
C GLY A 249 -14.30 -3.44 3.73
N SER A 250 -13.24 -3.87 4.42
CA SER A 250 -13.28 -4.89 5.46
C SER A 250 -14.19 -4.44 6.63
N SER A 251 -14.67 -5.40 7.44
CA SER A 251 -15.42 -5.08 8.65
C SER A 251 -14.61 -4.19 9.59
N SER A 252 -13.32 -4.47 9.73
CA SER A 252 -12.41 -3.73 10.60
C SER A 252 -12.35 -2.25 10.28
N VAL A 253 -12.22 -1.86 8.99
CA VAL A 253 -12.19 -0.44 8.61
C VAL A 253 -13.54 0.23 8.76
N LYS A 254 -14.66 -0.50 8.54
CA LYS A 254 -16.01 0.03 8.74
C LYS A 254 -16.33 0.30 10.21
N GLU A 255 -15.74 -0.47 11.12
CA GLU A 255 -15.92 -0.28 12.58
C GLU A 255 -15.19 0.96 13.09
N VAL A 256 -14.04 1.32 12.52
CA VAL A 256 -13.25 2.47 12.98
C VAL A 256 -13.58 3.77 12.26
N ALA A 257 -14.14 3.70 11.04
CA ALA A 257 -14.46 4.88 10.25
C ALA A 257 -15.72 5.60 10.77
N LYS A 258 -15.73 6.93 10.66
CA LYS A 258 -16.88 7.77 11.05
C LYS A 258 -18.04 7.69 10.05
N HIS A 259 -17.71 7.38 8.78
CA HIS A 259 -18.69 7.27 7.70
C HIS A 259 -18.37 6.05 6.83
N ILE A 260 -19.39 5.54 6.13
CA ILE A 260 -19.27 4.43 5.19
C ILE A 260 -19.96 4.85 3.89
N THR A 261 -19.28 4.65 2.75
CA THR A 261 -19.91 4.91 1.45
C THR A 261 -20.91 3.82 1.11
N ALA A 262 -22.02 4.19 0.45
CA ALA A 262 -23.03 3.23 -0.02
C ALA A 262 -22.49 2.35 -1.17
N LEU A 263 -21.54 2.84 -1.96
CA LEU A 263 -20.96 2.16 -3.12
C LEU A 263 -19.50 1.81 -2.87
N SER A 264 -19.04 0.77 -3.56
CA SER A 264 -17.66 0.31 -3.54
C SER A 264 -16.69 1.22 -4.30
N LEU A 265 -17.20 2.26 -4.95
CA LEU A 265 -16.44 3.26 -5.68
C LEU A 265 -16.91 4.63 -5.26
N ILE A 266 -16.01 5.60 -5.23
CA ILE A 266 -16.37 6.97 -4.90
C ILE A 266 -17.27 7.51 -6.03
N HIS A 267 -18.56 7.39 -5.84
CA HIS A 267 -19.56 8.22 -6.50
C HIS A 267 -19.80 9.41 -5.56
N ILE A 268 -19.00 10.44 -5.74
CA ILE A 268 -19.23 11.74 -5.12
C ILE A 268 -20.14 12.52 -6.03
#